data_0299e1f16bc1ff062f46a3f1b583b2b5
#
_entry.id   0299e1f16bc1ff062f46a3f1b583b2b5
#
_cell.length_a   1.000
_cell.length_b   1.000
_cell.length_c   1.000
_cell.angle_alpha   90.00
_cell.angle_beta   90.00
_cell.angle_gamma   90.00
#
_symmetry.space_group_name_H-M   'P 1'
#
loop_
_entity.id
_entity.type
_entity.pdbx_description
1 polymer ?
#
loop_
_entity_poly.entity_id
_entity_poly.type
_entity_poly.pdbx_seq_one_letter_code
_entity_poly.pdbx_strand_id
1 'polypeptide(L)'
;MKVLDFKPRLFSTLKNYSKETFMSDLMAGIIVGIVALPLAIAFGIASGVSPEKGIITAIIAGFIISLLGGSKVQIGGPTGAFIVIIYGIIQQYGEAGLIVATLMAGILLILLGVFKLGAIIKFIPYPIIVGFTSGIAVTIFTTQIADIFGLNFGGEKVPGDFIGKWMIYFRHFDTVNWWNAVVSILSIIIIAITPRFSKKIPGSLIAIIVVTIGVYVLKTYAGIDSIDTIGDRFTIKSESPEPAIPTLNWEAIKDLFPVAITIAVLGAIESLLSATVADGVTGDKHDSNTELIAQGTANLITPLFGGIPATGAIARTMTNINNGGKTPVAGIIHAIVLLLILLFLMPLAQYIPMACLAGVLVIVSYNMSEWRTFKALLKNPKSDVTVLLITFFLTIIFDLTIAIEVGLVIACILFMRRVMETTEISVIKDEIDPNDELDIAVCEEHLIIPAGVEVYEINGPYFFGIATKFEETMAQLGDRPKVRIIRMRKVPFIDSTGIHNLTSLCKMSQKEKITIVLSGVNEKVHKTLEKSGFYELLGKQNICPNINVALDRAKEIIN
;
A
#
# COMPACT_ATOMS: atom_id res chain seq x y z
N MET A 1 -15.51 25.38 2.45
CA MET A 1 -15.39 23.95 2.13
C MET A 1 -15.90 23.75 0.71
N LYS A 2 -15.02 23.55 -0.29
CA LYS A 2 -15.45 23.23 -1.66
C LYS A 2 -16.07 21.82 -1.61
N VAL A 3 -17.30 21.74 -2.10
CA VAL A 3 -18.11 20.54 -2.30
C VAL A 3 -17.26 19.38 -2.84
N LEU A 4 -17.57 18.15 -2.39
CA LEU A 4 -16.99 16.89 -2.84
C LEU A 4 -16.75 16.92 -4.36
N ASP A 5 -15.49 16.82 -4.77
CA ASP A 5 -15.13 16.75 -6.18
C ASP A 5 -15.15 15.28 -6.64
N PHE A 6 -16.31 14.64 -6.42
CA PHE A 6 -16.55 13.24 -6.79
C PHE A 6 -16.90 13.16 -8.27
N LYS A 7 -15.98 12.62 -9.06
CA LYS A 7 -16.10 12.56 -10.54
C LYS A 7 -15.79 11.16 -11.06
N PRO A 8 -16.75 10.23 -11.01
CA PRO A 8 -16.55 8.90 -11.60
C PRO A 8 -16.14 8.99 -13.07
N ARG A 9 -15.12 8.23 -13.45
CA ARG A 9 -14.58 8.24 -14.81
C ARG A 9 -15.55 7.74 -15.87
N LEU A 10 -16.48 6.88 -15.49
CA LEU A 10 -17.52 6.38 -16.40
C LEU A 10 -18.26 7.53 -17.10
N PHE A 11 -18.76 8.50 -16.33
CA PHE A 11 -19.56 9.60 -16.91
C PHE A 11 -18.74 10.50 -17.84
N SER A 12 -17.45 10.65 -17.59
CA SER A 12 -16.57 11.43 -18.48
C SER A 12 -16.23 10.67 -19.77
N THR A 13 -16.09 9.36 -19.71
CA THR A 13 -15.74 8.52 -20.87
C THR A 13 -16.91 8.28 -21.79
N LEU A 14 -18.16 8.22 -21.26
CA LEU A 14 -19.35 8.02 -22.06
C LEU A 14 -19.67 9.21 -23.00
N LYS A 15 -19.15 10.40 -22.75
CA LYS A 15 -19.41 11.58 -23.61
C LYS A 15 -18.90 11.43 -25.04
N ASN A 16 -17.79 10.68 -25.23
CA ASN A 16 -17.17 10.47 -26.55
C ASN A 16 -17.04 8.96 -26.85
N TYR A 17 -18.06 8.18 -26.47
CA TYR A 17 -18.02 6.72 -26.56
C TYR A 17 -18.36 6.24 -27.96
N SER A 18 -17.42 5.57 -28.64
CA SER A 18 -17.61 5.07 -30.01
C SER A 18 -17.99 3.58 -30.02
N LYS A 19 -18.58 3.12 -31.13
CA LYS A 19 -18.86 1.70 -31.35
C LYS A 19 -17.59 0.84 -31.31
N GLU A 20 -16.46 1.35 -31.80
CA GLU A 20 -15.18 0.65 -31.76
C GLU A 20 -14.67 0.49 -30.32
N THR A 21 -14.79 1.54 -29.49
CA THR A 21 -14.46 1.49 -28.09
C THR A 21 -15.35 0.48 -27.34
N PHE A 22 -16.66 0.46 -27.64
CA PHE A 22 -17.58 -0.53 -27.07
C PHE A 22 -17.17 -1.97 -27.42
N MET A 23 -16.82 -2.25 -28.67
CA MET A 23 -16.41 -3.59 -29.07
C MET A 23 -15.11 -4.02 -28.39
N SER A 24 -14.18 -3.08 -28.23
CA SER A 24 -12.92 -3.31 -27.49
C SER A 24 -13.18 -3.61 -26.01
N ASP A 25 -14.02 -2.79 -25.35
CA ASP A 25 -14.38 -2.99 -23.95
C ASP A 25 -15.20 -4.27 -23.74
N LEU A 26 -16.06 -4.63 -24.69
CA LEU A 26 -16.85 -5.86 -24.65
C LEU A 26 -15.93 -7.09 -24.69
N MET A 27 -14.99 -7.13 -25.62
CA MET A 27 -14.04 -8.25 -25.72
C MET A 27 -13.14 -8.34 -24.49
N ALA A 28 -12.61 -7.21 -24.02
CA ALA A 28 -11.78 -7.16 -22.82
C ALA A 28 -12.57 -7.60 -21.57
N GLY A 29 -13.80 -7.10 -21.39
CA GLY A 29 -14.64 -7.47 -20.26
C GLY A 29 -15.01 -8.95 -20.22
N ILE A 30 -15.33 -9.56 -21.37
CA ILE A 30 -15.57 -11.00 -21.46
C ILE A 30 -14.31 -11.80 -21.06
N ILE A 31 -13.16 -11.45 -21.63
CA ILE A 31 -11.89 -12.15 -21.33
C ILE A 31 -11.56 -12.03 -19.86
N VAL A 32 -11.65 -10.81 -19.30
CA VAL A 32 -11.37 -10.58 -17.88
C VAL A 32 -12.34 -11.32 -16.97
N GLY A 33 -13.63 -11.40 -17.33
CA GLY A 33 -14.64 -12.16 -16.59
C GLY A 33 -14.30 -13.65 -16.51
N ILE A 34 -13.93 -14.24 -17.64
CA ILE A 34 -13.53 -15.65 -17.71
C ILE A 34 -12.23 -15.89 -16.91
N VAL A 35 -11.25 -14.98 -17.01
CA VAL A 35 -9.96 -15.05 -16.28
C VAL A 35 -10.14 -14.90 -14.76
N ALA A 36 -11.07 -14.05 -14.35
CA ALA A 36 -11.29 -13.74 -12.95
C ALA A 36 -11.97 -14.89 -12.19
N LEU A 37 -12.72 -15.74 -12.87
CA LEU A 37 -13.50 -16.83 -12.25
C LEU A 37 -12.64 -17.77 -11.40
N PRO A 38 -11.56 -18.40 -11.94
CA PRO A 38 -10.72 -19.30 -11.15
C PRO A 38 -10.12 -18.63 -9.92
N LEU A 39 -9.67 -17.39 -10.07
CA LEU A 39 -9.05 -16.63 -8.98
C LEU A 39 -10.08 -16.25 -7.91
N ALA A 40 -11.29 -15.87 -8.31
CA ALA A 40 -12.35 -15.54 -7.37
C ALA A 40 -12.76 -16.74 -6.51
N ILE A 41 -12.92 -17.93 -7.12
CA ILE A 41 -13.18 -19.20 -6.45
C ILE A 41 -12.04 -19.51 -5.47
N ALA A 42 -10.79 -19.51 -5.96
CA ALA A 42 -9.61 -19.86 -5.18
C ALA A 42 -9.42 -18.92 -3.98
N PHE A 43 -9.63 -17.61 -4.16
CA PHE A 43 -9.51 -16.62 -3.07
C PHE A 43 -10.63 -16.79 -2.04
N GLY A 44 -11.86 -17.11 -2.45
CA GLY A 44 -12.94 -17.44 -1.51
C GLY A 44 -12.58 -18.63 -0.63
N ILE A 45 -12.23 -19.76 -1.25
CA ILE A 45 -11.86 -21.00 -0.54
C ILE A 45 -10.66 -20.79 0.37
N ALA A 46 -9.59 -20.18 -0.12
CA ALA A 46 -8.38 -19.91 0.66
C ALA A 46 -8.63 -18.96 1.84
N SER A 47 -9.64 -18.10 1.74
CA SER A 47 -10.10 -17.21 2.81
C SER A 47 -10.99 -17.92 3.84
N GLY A 48 -11.31 -19.19 3.65
CA GLY A 48 -12.16 -19.96 4.57
C GLY A 48 -13.67 -19.74 4.38
N VAL A 49 -14.07 -19.22 3.22
CA VAL A 49 -15.49 -19.04 2.86
C VAL A 49 -15.86 -19.89 1.64
N SER A 50 -17.17 -19.98 1.33
CA SER A 50 -17.62 -20.74 0.17
C SER A 50 -17.15 -20.11 -1.17
N PRO A 51 -16.98 -20.93 -2.21
CA PRO A 51 -16.50 -20.46 -3.53
C PRO A 51 -17.36 -19.35 -4.13
N GLU A 52 -18.68 -19.40 -3.93
CA GLU A 52 -19.63 -18.41 -4.44
C GLU A 52 -19.36 -17.02 -3.91
N LYS A 53 -18.95 -16.88 -2.63
CA LYS A 53 -18.66 -15.57 -2.00
C LYS A 53 -17.54 -14.82 -2.68
N GLY A 54 -16.52 -15.55 -3.16
CA GLY A 54 -15.47 -14.97 -3.99
C GLY A 54 -15.99 -14.43 -5.32
N ILE A 55 -16.88 -15.18 -5.99
CA ILE A 55 -17.50 -14.75 -7.26
C ILE A 55 -18.45 -13.57 -7.03
N ILE A 56 -19.32 -13.64 -6.01
CA ILE A 56 -20.22 -12.54 -5.62
C ILE A 56 -19.42 -11.25 -5.38
N THR A 57 -18.29 -11.37 -4.70
CA THR A 57 -17.39 -10.22 -4.50
C THR A 57 -16.89 -9.64 -5.82
N ALA A 58 -16.46 -10.49 -6.75
CA ALA A 58 -15.98 -10.03 -8.06
C ALA A 58 -17.10 -9.37 -8.88
N ILE A 59 -18.34 -9.87 -8.77
CA ILE A 59 -19.51 -9.29 -9.43
C ILE A 59 -19.82 -7.91 -8.85
N ILE A 60 -20.13 -7.85 -7.55
CA ILE A 60 -20.67 -6.65 -6.91
C ILE A 60 -19.60 -5.57 -6.79
N ALA A 61 -18.45 -5.91 -6.23
CA ALA A 61 -17.37 -4.94 -6.09
C ALA A 61 -16.80 -4.53 -7.45
N GLY A 62 -16.64 -5.47 -8.40
CA GLY A 62 -16.20 -5.17 -9.75
C GLY A 62 -17.14 -4.20 -10.47
N PHE A 63 -18.45 -4.40 -10.32
CA PHE A 63 -19.47 -3.50 -10.88
C PHE A 63 -19.39 -2.11 -10.25
N ILE A 64 -19.38 -2.01 -8.91
CA ILE A 64 -19.43 -0.72 -8.19
C ILE A 64 -18.14 0.07 -8.43
N ILE A 65 -16.97 -0.59 -8.37
CA ILE A 65 -15.68 0.05 -8.61
C ILE A 65 -15.60 0.58 -10.05
N SER A 66 -16.11 -0.18 -11.02
CA SER A 66 -16.15 0.28 -12.41
C SER A 66 -17.16 1.42 -12.63
N LEU A 67 -18.29 1.40 -11.93
CA LEU A 67 -19.34 2.43 -12.03
C LEU A 67 -18.88 3.76 -11.43
N LEU A 68 -18.27 3.73 -10.23
CA LEU A 68 -17.98 4.89 -9.40
C LEU A 68 -16.50 5.27 -9.37
N GLY A 69 -15.61 4.44 -9.93
CA GLY A 69 -14.16 4.57 -9.81
C GLY A 69 -13.56 5.80 -10.44
N GLY A 70 -12.39 6.18 -9.91
CA GLY A 70 -11.55 7.26 -10.41
C GLY A 70 -10.57 6.85 -11.50
N SER A 71 -10.46 5.55 -11.82
CA SER A 71 -9.67 5.00 -12.91
C SER A 71 -10.56 4.60 -14.09
N LYS A 72 -10.04 4.69 -15.32
CA LYS A 72 -10.78 4.29 -16.53
C LYS A 72 -10.80 2.78 -16.75
N VAL A 73 -9.80 2.06 -16.28
CA VAL A 73 -9.53 0.68 -16.68
C VAL A 73 -9.41 -0.29 -15.51
N GLN A 74 -9.52 0.20 -14.29
CA GLN A 74 -9.37 -0.63 -13.10
C GLN A 74 -10.48 -1.66 -12.96
N ILE A 75 -10.11 -2.88 -12.63
CA ILE A 75 -11.01 -3.99 -12.33
C ILE A 75 -10.89 -4.33 -10.84
N GLY A 76 -12.01 -4.24 -10.14
CA GLY A 76 -12.08 -4.59 -8.72
C GLY A 76 -12.54 -6.02 -8.47
N GLY A 77 -12.36 -6.49 -7.23
CA GLY A 77 -12.82 -7.79 -6.76
C GLY A 77 -11.96 -8.33 -5.62
N PRO A 78 -12.12 -9.62 -5.24
CA PRO A 78 -11.30 -10.24 -4.20
C PRO A 78 -9.85 -10.34 -4.66
N THR A 79 -8.91 -10.15 -3.73
CA THR A 79 -7.46 -10.25 -4.00
C THR A 79 -6.78 -11.20 -3.03
N GLY A 80 -5.60 -11.71 -3.44
CA GLY A 80 -4.80 -12.58 -2.61
C GLY A 80 -4.35 -11.95 -1.29
N ALA A 81 -4.18 -10.63 -1.26
CA ALA A 81 -3.72 -9.92 -0.08
C ALA A 81 -4.71 -10.00 1.09
N PHE A 82 -6.00 -10.10 0.81
CA PHE A 82 -7.00 -10.25 1.86
C PHE A 82 -7.16 -11.65 2.42
N ILE A 83 -6.63 -12.69 1.77
CA ILE A 83 -6.83 -14.10 2.18
C ILE A 83 -6.50 -14.29 3.66
N VAL A 84 -5.33 -13.84 4.09
CA VAL A 84 -4.83 -14.05 5.45
C VAL A 84 -5.69 -13.35 6.49
N ILE A 85 -6.06 -12.08 6.21
CA ILE A 85 -6.91 -11.28 7.10
C ILE A 85 -8.29 -11.90 7.21
N ILE A 86 -8.90 -12.24 6.08
CA ILE A 86 -10.25 -12.82 6.05
C ILE A 86 -10.25 -14.16 6.80
N TYR A 87 -9.27 -15.02 6.55
CA TYR A 87 -9.14 -16.30 7.23
C TYR A 87 -9.04 -16.12 8.76
N GLY A 88 -8.21 -15.17 9.22
CA GLY A 88 -8.09 -14.85 10.65
C GLY A 88 -9.41 -14.37 11.27
N ILE A 89 -10.14 -13.49 10.59
CA ILE A 89 -11.45 -13.00 11.05
C ILE A 89 -12.46 -14.14 11.12
N ILE A 90 -12.52 -14.99 10.11
CA ILE A 90 -13.45 -16.13 10.06
C ILE A 90 -13.18 -17.10 11.21
N GLN A 91 -11.91 -17.36 11.54
CA GLN A 91 -11.55 -18.26 12.65
C GLN A 91 -11.94 -17.70 14.02
N GLN A 92 -11.83 -16.39 14.22
CA GLN A 92 -12.08 -15.75 15.51
C GLN A 92 -13.52 -15.26 15.69
N TYR A 93 -14.11 -14.66 14.65
CA TYR A 93 -15.37 -13.93 14.72
C TYR A 93 -16.45 -14.48 13.79
N GLY A 94 -16.11 -15.49 12.98
CA GLY A 94 -17.03 -16.06 11.99
C GLY A 94 -17.38 -15.10 10.85
N GLU A 95 -18.36 -15.49 10.04
CA GLU A 95 -18.80 -14.70 8.88
C GLU A 95 -19.47 -13.39 9.27
N ALA A 96 -20.22 -13.36 10.38
CA ALA A 96 -20.84 -12.13 10.88
C ALA A 96 -19.81 -11.06 11.23
N GLY A 97 -18.69 -11.47 11.86
CA GLY A 97 -17.57 -10.57 12.14
C GLY A 97 -16.92 -10.03 10.88
N LEU A 98 -16.78 -10.88 9.84
CA LEU A 98 -16.24 -10.43 8.55
C LEU A 98 -17.11 -9.38 7.89
N ILE A 99 -18.43 -9.55 7.92
CA ILE A 99 -19.38 -8.57 7.37
C ILE A 99 -19.21 -7.22 8.08
N VAL A 100 -19.19 -7.23 9.42
CA VAL A 100 -19.06 -6.01 10.23
C VAL A 100 -17.71 -5.31 9.95
N ALA A 101 -16.61 -6.05 9.96
CA ALA A 101 -15.27 -5.50 9.68
C ALA A 101 -15.19 -4.88 8.28
N THR A 102 -15.79 -5.53 7.28
CA THR A 102 -15.81 -5.04 5.89
C THR A 102 -16.65 -3.78 5.73
N LEU A 103 -17.82 -3.73 6.38
CA LEU A 103 -18.67 -2.53 6.40
C LEU A 103 -17.93 -1.34 7.02
N MET A 104 -17.27 -1.54 8.16
CA MET A 104 -16.48 -0.50 8.82
C MET A 104 -15.31 -0.04 7.93
N ALA A 105 -14.62 -0.97 7.30
CA ALA A 105 -13.54 -0.66 6.36
C ALA A 105 -14.06 0.15 5.16
N GLY A 106 -15.25 -0.17 4.65
CA GLY A 106 -15.93 0.59 3.61
C GLY A 106 -16.18 2.04 4.01
N ILE A 107 -16.69 2.27 5.23
CA ILE A 107 -16.88 3.62 5.78
C ILE A 107 -15.55 4.36 5.87
N LEU A 108 -14.50 3.72 6.40
CA LEU A 108 -13.17 4.32 6.52
C LEU A 108 -12.60 4.72 5.16
N LEU A 109 -12.74 3.88 4.13
CA LEU A 109 -12.29 4.18 2.77
C LEU A 109 -13.04 5.39 2.18
N ILE A 110 -14.36 5.48 2.38
CA ILE A 110 -15.14 6.65 1.96
C ILE A 110 -14.63 7.90 2.67
N LEU A 111 -14.42 7.85 3.98
CA LEU A 111 -13.89 8.98 4.74
C LEU A 111 -12.52 9.42 4.24
N LEU A 112 -11.61 8.46 3.96
CA LEU A 112 -10.30 8.76 3.36
C LEU A 112 -10.45 9.51 2.03
N GLY A 113 -11.36 9.10 1.16
CA GLY A 113 -11.64 9.76 -0.10
C GLY A 113 -12.24 11.15 0.07
N VAL A 114 -13.26 11.30 0.95
CA VAL A 114 -13.97 12.56 1.24
C VAL A 114 -13.03 13.60 1.83
N PHE A 115 -12.16 13.21 2.76
CA PHE A 115 -11.16 14.08 3.37
C PHE A 115 -9.94 14.33 2.47
N LYS A 116 -9.96 13.81 1.23
CA LYS A 116 -8.88 13.96 0.23
C LYS A 116 -7.53 13.39 0.71
N LEU A 117 -7.59 12.31 1.45
CA LEU A 117 -6.43 11.62 2.01
C LEU A 117 -5.83 10.59 1.04
N GLY A 118 -6.32 10.48 -0.19
CA GLY A 118 -5.75 9.58 -1.22
C GLY A 118 -4.27 9.85 -1.52
N ALA A 119 -3.78 11.06 -1.25
CA ALA A 119 -2.37 11.36 -1.35
C ALA A 119 -1.51 10.77 -0.22
N ILE A 120 -2.09 10.42 0.94
CA ILE A 120 -1.35 9.88 2.11
C ILE A 120 -0.68 8.55 1.78
N ILE A 121 -1.28 7.74 0.92
CA ILE A 121 -0.71 6.44 0.53
C ILE A 121 0.64 6.59 -0.17
N LYS A 122 0.89 7.74 -0.83
CA LYS A 122 2.21 8.07 -1.40
C LYS A 122 3.31 8.20 -0.35
N PHE A 123 2.96 8.36 0.92
CA PHE A 123 3.92 8.44 2.03
C PHE A 123 4.29 7.06 2.60
N ILE A 124 3.64 5.97 2.16
CA ILE A 124 4.03 4.62 2.58
C ILE A 124 5.31 4.24 1.82
N PRO A 125 6.43 4.01 2.52
CA PRO A 125 7.69 3.66 1.88
C PRO A 125 7.59 2.35 1.10
N TYR A 126 8.18 2.33 -0.09
CA TYR A 126 8.17 1.17 -0.97
C TYR A 126 8.68 -0.14 -0.32
N PRO A 127 9.73 -0.13 0.55
CA PRO A 127 10.15 -1.32 1.27
C PRO A 127 9.07 -1.97 2.15
N ILE A 128 8.15 -1.17 2.73
CA ILE A 128 7.01 -1.72 3.48
C ILE A 128 6.10 -2.52 2.56
N ILE A 129 5.75 -1.96 1.40
CA ILE A 129 4.85 -2.60 0.43
C ILE A 129 5.45 -3.92 -0.02
N VAL A 130 6.71 -3.93 -0.44
CA VAL A 130 7.39 -5.16 -0.91
C VAL A 130 7.58 -6.18 0.21
N GLY A 131 7.98 -5.75 1.42
CA GLY A 131 8.11 -6.65 2.57
C GLY A 131 6.79 -7.32 2.92
N PHE A 132 5.73 -6.55 2.94
CA PHE A 132 4.38 -6.97 3.21
C PHE A 132 3.83 -7.94 2.12
N THR A 133 3.88 -7.57 0.84
CA THR A 133 3.37 -8.42 -0.24
C THR A 133 4.14 -9.74 -0.35
N SER A 134 5.46 -9.70 -0.14
CA SER A 134 6.29 -10.92 -0.07
C SER A 134 5.95 -11.79 1.13
N GLY A 135 5.67 -11.19 2.29
CA GLY A 135 5.24 -11.91 3.49
C GLY A 135 3.88 -12.61 3.28
N ILE A 136 2.90 -11.88 2.72
CA ILE A 136 1.60 -12.46 2.32
C ILE A 136 1.80 -13.63 1.35
N ALA A 137 2.67 -13.48 0.37
CA ALA A 137 2.94 -14.54 -0.59
C ALA A 137 3.40 -15.83 0.09
N VAL A 138 4.32 -15.74 1.06
CA VAL A 138 4.77 -16.90 1.86
C VAL A 138 3.61 -17.50 2.65
N THR A 139 2.75 -16.68 3.24
CA THR A 139 1.60 -17.15 4.01
C THR A 139 0.55 -17.83 3.11
N ILE A 140 0.25 -17.26 1.93
CA ILE A 140 -0.63 -17.91 0.95
C ILE A 140 -0.06 -19.26 0.52
N PHE A 141 1.21 -19.32 0.18
CA PHE A 141 1.88 -20.58 -0.16
C PHE A 141 1.72 -21.61 0.96
N THR A 142 1.95 -21.21 2.20
CA THR A 142 1.80 -22.09 3.37
C THR A 142 0.39 -22.64 3.48
N THR A 143 -0.66 -21.84 3.22
CA THR A 143 -2.04 -22.32 3.28
C THR A 143 -2.36 -23.37 2.22
N GLN A 144 -1.62 -23.41 1.11
CA GLN A 144 -1.86 -24.35 0.02
C GLN A 144 -1.22 -25.73 0.24
N ILE A 145 -0.29 -25.86 1.18
CA ILE A 145 0.43 -27.12 1.44
C ILE A 145 -0.55 -28.27 1.74
N ALA A 146 -1.61 -28.01 2.51
CA ALA A 146 -2.62 -29.01 2.83
C ALA A 146 -3.31 -29.59 1.58
N ASP A 147 -3.72 -28.72 0.65
CA ASP A 147 -4.44 -29.12 -0.56
C ASP A 147 -3.49 -29.68 -1.65
N ILE A 148 -2.24 -29.21 -1.71
CA ILE A 148 -1.21 -29.75 -2.60
C ILE A 148 -0.96 -31.22 -2.29
N PHE A 149 -0.80 -31.54 -1.01
CA PHE A 149 -0.48 -32.89 -0.57
C PHE A 149 -1.71 -33.69 -0.12
N GLY A 150 -2.91 -33.10 -0.19
CA GLY A 150 -4.17 -33.75 0.20
C GLY A 150 -4.13 -34.26 1.64
N LEU A 151 -3.59 -33.44 2.58
CA LEU A 151 -3.42 -33.82 3.98
C LEU A 151 -4.79 -34.01 4.67
N ASN A 152 -4.93 -35.09 5.43
CA ASN A 152 -6.12 -35.33 6.22
C ASN A 152 -5.81 -35.12 7.71
N PHE A 153 -6.50 -34.17 8.33
CA PHE A 153 -6.28 -33.79 9.73
C PHE A 153 -7.15 -34.53 10.72
N GLY A 154 -7.93 -35.54 10.29
CA GLY A 154 -8.77 -36.36 11.19
C GLY A 154 -9.80 -35.57 12.00
N GLY A 155 -10.23 -34.39 11.52
CA GLY A 155 -11.13 -33.47 12.22
C GLY A 155 -10.44 -32.44 13.13
N GLU A 156 -9.11 -32.47 13.25
CA GLU A 156 -8.34 -31.47 13.99
C GLU A 156 -8.40 -30.12 13.23
N LYS A 157 -8.69 -29.01 13.94
CA LYS A 157 -8.73 -27.67 13.33
C LYS A 157 -7.33 -27.18 13.01
N VAL A 158 -7.12 -26.71 11.78
CA VAL A 158 -5.86 -26.09 11.36
C VAL A 158 -5.73 -24.73 12.03
N PRO A 159 -4.65 -24.46 12.80
CA PRO A 159 -4.41 -23.16 13.42
C PRO A 159 -4.36 -22.01 12.42
N GLY A 160 -4.68 -20.79 12.86
CA GLY A 160 -4.59 -19.60 12.04
C GLY A 160 -3.16 -19.11 11.83
N ASP A 161 -2.29 -19.32 12.83
CA ASP A 161 -0.91 -18.84 12.84
C ASP A 161 0.03 -19.68 11.97
N PHE A 162 1.11 -19.06 11.50
CA PHE A 162 2.09 -19.66 10.59
C PHE A 162 2.78 -20.90 11.20
N ILE A 163 3.25 -20.78 12.44
CA ILE A 163 4.00 -21.85 13.12
C ILE A 163 3.09 -23.04 13.43
N GLY A 164 1.87 -22.78 13.93
CA GLY A 164 0.89 -23.82 14.21
C GLY A 164 0.48 -24.60 12.97
N LYS A 165 0.32 -23.90 11.81
CA LYS A 165 0.06 -24.57 10.52
C LYS A 165 1.18 -25.55 10.15
N TRP A 166 2.43 -25.13 10.21
CA TRP A 166 3.55 -26.01 9.88
C TRP A 166 3.67 -27.20 10.85
N MET A 167 3.41 -26.99 12.16
CA MET A 167 3.40 -28.09 13.14
C MET A 167 2.34 -29.14 12.81
N ILE A 168 1.11 -28.72 12.47
CA ILE A 168 0.03 -29.67 12.14
C ILE A 168 0.31 -30.38 10.80
N TYR A 169 0.89 -29.70 9.81
CA TYR A 169 1.28 -30.30 8.53
C TYR A 169 2.33 -31.39 8.72
N PHE A 170 3.38 -31.12 9.51
CA PHE A 170 4.41 -32.11 9.80
C PHE A 170 3.86 -33.31 10.58
N ARG A 171 2.91 -33.08 11.50
CA ARG A 171 2.27 -34.16 12.27
C ARG A 171 1.45 -35.12 11.39
N HIS A 172 0.79 -34.59 10.36
CA HIS A 172 -0.07 -35.35 9.46
C HIS A 172 0.57 -35.63 8.10
N PHE A 173 1.88 -35.50 7.99
CA PHE A 173 2.57 -35.73 6.73
C PHE A 173 2.53 -37.18 6.25
N ASP A 174 2.24 -38.11 7.13
CA ASP A 174 1.96 -39.53 6.84
C ASP A 174 0.67 -39.75 6.02
N THR A 175 -0.26 -38.80 6.05
CA THR A 175 -1.53 -38.84 5.31
C THR A 175 -1.44 -38.35 3.86
N VAL A 176 -0.25 -38.05 3.35
CA VAL A 176 -0.04 -37.47 1.99
C VAL A 176 -0.72 -38.30 0.92
N ASN A 177 -1.55 -37.66 0.10
CA ASN A 177 -2.13 -38.22 -1.10
C ASN A 177 -1.30 -37.76 -2.35
N TRP A 178 -0.52 -38.69 -2.90
CA TRP A 178 0.34 -38.41 -4.04
C TRP A 178 -0.41 -38.01 -5.32
N TRP A 179 -1.67 -38.41 -5.49
CA TRP A 179 -2.49 -37.99 -6.61
C TRP A 179 -2.77 -36.48 -6.55
N ASN A 180 -3.02 -35.93 -5.38
CA ASN A 180 -3.20 -34.49 -5.22
C ASN A 180 -1.90 -33.73 -5.55
N ALA A 181 -0.74 -34.24 -5.14
CA ALA A 181 0.54 -33.65 -5.48
C ALA A 181 0.79 -33.64 -7.00
N VAL A 182 0.50 -34.76 -7.69
CA VAL A 182 0.61 -34.83 -9.16
C VAL A 182 -0.31 -33.85 -9.86
N VAL A 183 -1.58 -33.75 -9.41
CA VAL A 183 -2.57 -32.80 -9.95
C VAL A 183 -2.13 -31.36 -9.77
N SER A 184 -1.62 -31.00 -8.58
CA SER A 184 -1.11 -29.66 -8.27
C SER A 184 0.11 -29.30 -9.14
N ILE A 185 1.09 -30.20 -9.23
CA ILE A 185 2.29 -30.01 -10.05
C ILE A 185 1.93 -29.86 -11.53
N LEU A 186 1.04 -30.72 -12.04
CA LEU A 186 0.56 -30.62 -13.41
C LEU A 186 -0.11 -29.26 -13.69
N SER A 187 -0.94 -28.81 -12.77
CA SER A 187 -1.59 -27.50 -12.86
C SER A 187 -0.55 -26.36 -12.91
N ILE A 188 0.46 -26.39 -12.04
CA ILE A 188 1.55 -25.42 -12.02
C ILE A 188 2.31 -25.41 -13.35
N ILE A 189 2.63 -26.61 -13.88
CA ILE A 189 3.34 -26.76 -15.16
C ILE A 189 2.52 -26.16 -16.32
N ILE A 190 1.22 -26.48 -16.39
CA ILE A 190 0.33 -25.95 -17.41
C ILE A 190 0.30 -24.42 -17.35
N ILE A 191 0.12 -23.84 -16.16
CA ILE A 191 0.07 -22.39 -15.96
C ILE A 191 1.40 -21.73 -16.38
N ALA A 192 2.53 -22.31 -16.00
CA ALA A 192 3.86 -21.77 -16.28
C ALA A 192 4.23 -21.84 -17.78
N ILE A 193 3.75 -22.85 -18.50
CA ILE A 193 4.06 -23.08 -19.90
C ILE A 193 3.11 -22.31 -20.85
N THR A 194 1.85 -22.13 -20.47
CA THR A 194 0.82 -21.48 -21.29
C THR A 194 1.25 -20.14 -21.89
N PRO A 195 1.91 -19.22 -21.18
CA PRO A 195 2.33 -17.92 -21.76
C PRO A 195 3.31 -18.03 -22.92
N ARG A 196 3.97 -19.19 -23.11
CA ARG A 196 4.85 -19.46 -24.26
C ARG A 196 4.07 -19.71 -25.55
N PHE A 197 2.86 -20.26 -25.44
CA PHE A 197 2.00 -20.59 -26.59
C PHE A 197 0.96 -19.53 -26.86
N SER A 198 0.39 -18.92 -25.83
CA SER A 198 -0.62 -17.88 -25.97
C SER A 198 -0.53 -16.87 -24.82
N LYS A 199 -0.41 -15.58 -25.18
CA LYS A 199 -0.49 -14.48 -24.22
C LYS A 199 -1.93 -14.01 -23.98
N LYS A 200 -2.89 -14.48 -24.80
CA LYS A 200 -4.29 -14.05 -24.73
C LYS A 200 -5.12 -14.90 -23.77
N ILE A 201 -4.78 -16.18 -23.62
CA ILE A 201 -5.52 -17.13 -22.79
C ILE A 201 -4.76 -17.34 -21.47
N PRO A 202 -5.38 -17.14 -20.31
CA PRO A 202 -4.72 -17.34 -19.03
C PRO A 202 -4.44 -18.80 -18.77
N GLY A 203 -3.22 -19.09 -18.29
CA GLY A 203 -2.81 -20.43 -17.96
C GLY A 203 -3.66 -21.09 -16.88
N SER A 204 -4.16 -20.31 -15.91
CA SER A 204 -5.05 -20.82 -14.85
C SER A 204 -6.37 -21.40 -15.41
N LEU A 205 -6.95 -20.75 -16.41
CA LEU A 205 -8.16 -21.26 -17.04
C LEU A 205 -7.91 -22.57 -17.77
N ILE A 206 -6.82 -22.66 -18.55
CA ILE A 206 -6.44 -23.89 -19.26
C ILE A 206 -6.17 -25.01 -18.27
N ALA A 207 -5.42 -24.72 -17.19
CA ALA A 207 -5.11 -25.70 -16.15
C ALA A 207 -6.41 -26.27 -15.53
N ILE A 208 -7.35 -25.38 -15.15
CA ILE A 208 -8.61 -25.83 -14.57
C ILE A 208 -9.39 -26.72 -15.54
N ILE A 209 -9.56 -26.32 -16.79
CA ILE A 209 -10.32 -27.11 -17.76
C ILE A 209 -9.66 -28.48 -17.99
N VAL A 210 -8.36 -28.48 -18.32
CA VAL A 210 -7.62 -29.71 -18.65
C VAL A 210 -7.55 -30.66 -17.47
N VAL A 211 -7.21 -30.13 -16.29
CA VAL A 211 -7.05 -30.94 -15.08
C VAL A 211 -8.40 -31.43 -14.55
N THR A 212 -9.46 -30.61 -14.62
CA THR A 212 -10.81 -31.06 -14.23
C THR A 212 -11.29 -32.20 -15.12
N ILE A 213 -11.13 -32.09 -16.43
CA ILE A 213 -11.48 -33.18 -17.36
C ILE A 213 -10.65 -34.43 -17.04
N GLY A 214 -9.32 -34.27 -16.82
CA GLY A 214 -8.43 -35.37 -16.47
C GLY A 214 -8.85 -36.09 -15.18
N VAL A 215 -9.13 -35.33 -14.10
CA VAL A 215 -9.57 -35.90 -12.82
C VAL A 215 -10.95 -36.53 -12.93
N TYR A 216 -11.88 -35.93 -13.68
CA TYR A 216 -13.20 -36.52 -13.94
C TYR A 216 -13.07 -37.89 -14.63
N VAL A 217 -12.21 -38.00 -15.64
CA VAL A 217 -11.93 -39.27 -16.32
C VAL A 217 -11.30 -40.27 -15.35
N LEU A 218 -10.33 -39.87 -14.54
CA LEU A 218 -9.69 -40.74 -13.54
C LEU A 218 -10.67 -41.26 -12.49
N LYS A 219 -11.54 -40.40 -11.98
CA LYS A 219 -12.61 -40.80 -11.03
C LYS A 219 -13.58 -41.82 -11.67
N THR A 220 -14.07 -41.48 -12.88
CA THR A 220 -15.13 -42.26 -13.53
C THR A 220 -14.65 -43.59 -14.08
N TYR A 221 -13.45 -43.65 -14.69
CA TYR A 221 -12.99 -44.87 -15.40
C TYR A 221 -11.88 -45.62 -14.69
N ALA A 222 -11.06 -44.97 -13.85
CA ALA A 222 -9.99 -45.59 -13.11
C ALA A 222 -10.31 -45.83 -11.62
N GLY A 223 -11.46 -45.34 -11.14
CA GLY A 223 -11.90 -45.56 -9.73
C GLY A 223 -11.02 -44.84 -8.71
N ILE A 224 -10.36 -43.75 -9.08
CA ILE A 224 -9.50 -42.98 -8.19
C ILE A 224 -10.34 -41.90 -7.49
N ASP A 225 -11.00 -42.24 -6.39
CA ASP A 225 -11.87 -41.31 -5.65
C ASP A 225 -11.13 -40.47 -4.60
N SER A 226 -9.81 -40.67 -4.48
CA SER A 226 -9.00 -39.99 -3.43
C SER A 226 -8.67 -38.51 -3.73
N ILE A 227 -9.07 -37.98 -4.87
CA ILE A 227 -8.82 -36.56 -5.27
C ILE A 227 -10.06 -35.73 -4.92
N ASP A 228 -9.96 -34.88 -3.91
CA ASP A 228 -11.06 -33.99 -3.51
C ASP A 228 -11.36 -32.94 -4.60
N THR A 229 -12.65 -32.76 -4.88
CA THR A 229 -13.16 -31.67 -5.72
C THR A 229 -13.89 -30.64 -4.86
N ILE A 230 -14.24 -29.48 -5.45
CA ILE A 230 -15.04 -28.47 -4.75
C ILE A 230 -16.36 -29.07 -4.26
N GLY A 231 -17.03 -29.90 -5.09
CA GLY A 231 -18.29 -30.55 -4.74
C GLY A 231 -18.20 -31.55 -3.59
N ASP A 232 -17.00 -32.13 -3.34
CA ASP A 232 -16.78 -33.02 -2.20
C ASP A 232 -16.70 -32.25 -0.85
N ARG A 233 -16.30 -30.96 -0.90
CA ARG A 233 -16.13 -30.10 0.29
C ARG A 233 -17.23 -29.05 0.49
N PHE A 234 -17.85 -28.57 -0.58
CA PHE A 234 -18.81 -27.49 -0.54
C PHE A 234 -20.10 -27.86 -1.29
N THR A 235 -21.25 -27.50 -0.70
CA THR A 235 -22.53 -27.57 -1.41
C THR A 235 -22.67 -26.34 -2.26
N ILE A 236 -22.53 -26.47 -3.58
CA ILE A 236 -22.60 -25.34 -4.52
C ILE A 236 -24.06 -24.98 -4.78
N LYS A 237 -24.38 -23.72 -4.56
CA LYS A 237 -25.69 -23.14 -4.87
C LYS A 237 -25.58 -22.17 -6.03
N SER A 238 -26.41 -22.37 -7.06
CA SER A 238 -26.56 -21.43 -8.19
C SER A 238 -27.72 -20.49 -7.94
N GLU A 239 -27.65 -19.73 -6.86
CA GLU A 239 -28.70 -18.78 -6.47
C GLU A 239 -28.22 -17.35 -6.69
N SER A 240 -29.17 -16.46 -7.01
CA SER A 240 -28.89 -15.02 -7.05
C SER A 240 -28.49 -14.54 -5.65
N PRO A 241 -27.45 -13.70 -5.52
CA PRO A 241 -27.07 -13.18 -4.21
C PRO A 241 -28.21 -12.37 -3.60
N GLU A 242 -28.69 -12.81 -2.43
CA GLU A 242 -29.71 -12.09 -1.67
C GLU A 242 -29.08 -11.19 -0.61
N PRO A 243 -29.58 -9.94 -0.45
CA PRO A 243 -29.04 -9.04 0.55
C PRO A 243 -29.48 -9.45 1.95
N ALA A 244 -28.52 -9.57 2.87
CA ALA A 244 -28.76 -9.80 4.28
C ALA A 244 -28.13 -8.68 5.12
N ILE A 245 -28.93 -8.10 6.02
CA ILE A 245 -28.44 -7.07 6.95
C ILE A 245 -27.93 -7.77 8.22
N PRO A 246 -26.64 -7.60 8.58
CA PRO A 246 -26.09 -8.20 9.78
C PRO A 246 -26.65 -7.53 11.04
N THR A 247 -26.80 -8.31 12.12
CA THR A 247 -27.08 -7.75 13.45
C THR A 247 -25.79 -7.09 13.98
N LEU A 248 -25.83 -5.76 14.11
CA LEU A 248 -24.69 -4.99 14.63
C LEU A 248 -24.69 -5.04 16.16
N ASN A 249 -23.63 -5.57 16.76
CA ASN A 249 -23.38 -5.51 18.19
C ASN A 249 -22.23 -4.52 18.48
N TRP A 250 -22.43 -3.63 19.45
CA TRP A 250 -21.45 -2.60 19.80
C TRP A 250 -20.10 -3.19 20.26
N GLU A 251 -20.10 -4.28 20.99
CA GLU A 251 -18.87 -4.98 21.40
C GLU A 251 -18.10 -5.50 20.20
N ALA A 252 -18.78 -6.16 19.25
CA ALA A 252 -18.15 -6.62 18.01
C ALA A 252 -17.57 -5.48 17.18
N ILE A 253 -18.23 -4.31 17.13
CA ILE A 253 -17.71 -3.12 16.43
C ILE A 253 -16.39 -2.67 17.06
N LYS A 254 -16.31 -2.63 18.38
CA LYS A 254 -15.12 -2.18 19.12
C LYS A 254 -13.93 -3.12 18.89
N ASP A 255 -14.17 -4.43 18.98
CA ASP A 255 -13.12 -5.44 18.83
C ASP A 255 -12.62 -5.57 17.39
N LEU A 256 -13.51 -5.36 16.41
CA LEU A 256 -13.18 -5.45 14.99
C LEU A 256 -12.65 -4.13 14.39
N PHE A 257 -12.66 -3.02 15.15
CA PHE A 257 -12.23 -1.73 14.62
C PHE A 257 -10.77 -1.70 14.15
N PRO A 258 -9.78 -2.27 14.89
CA PRO A 258 -8.40 -2.37 14.40
C PRO A 258 -8.29 -3.16 13.10
N VAL A 259 -9.03 -4.26 13.01
CA VAL A 259 -9.07 -5.11 11.81
C VAL A 259 -9.68 -4.35 10.63
N ALA A 260 -10.74 -3.58 10.86
CA ALA A 260 -11.37 -2.74 9.84
C ALA A 260 -10.40 -1.66 9.31
N ILE A 261 -9.58 -1.06 10.18
CA ILE A 261 -8.52 -0.14 9.75
C ILE A 261 -7.54 -0.86 8.83
N THR A 262 -7.13 -2.08 9.18
CA THR A 262 -6.19 -2.87 8.36
C THR A 262 -6.78 -3.17 6.98
N ILE A 263 -8.04 -3.61 6.90
CA ILE A 263 -8.73 -3.85 5.62
C ILE A 263 -8.80 -2.55 4.80
N ALA A 264 -9.13 -1.42 5.43
CA ALA A 264 -9.24 -0.13 4.77
C ALA A 264 -7.88 0.35 4.23
N VAL A 265 -6.83 0.29 5.04
CA VAL A 265 -5.47 0.69 4.65
C VAL A 265 -4.95 -0.19 3.52
N LEU A 266 -5.07 -1.51 3.66
CA LEU A 266 -4.64 -2.45 2.63
C LEU A 266 -5.43 -2.28 1.33
N GLY A 267 -6.76 -2.16 1.43
CA GLY A 267 -7.62 -1.92 0.27
C GLY A 267 -7.28 -0.61 -0.45
N ALA A 268 -6.96 0.44 0.32
CA ALA A 268 -6.52 1.72 -0.23
C ALA A 268 -5.16 1.60 -0.93
N ILE A 269 -4.17 0.93 -0.31
CA ILE A 269 -2.84 0.71 -0.88
C ILE A 269 -2.94 -0.06 -2.20
N GLU A 270 -3.57 -1.23 -2.19
CA GLU A 270 -3.68 -2.08 -3.37
C GLU A 270 -4.45 -1.41 -4.51
N SER A 271 -5.58 -0.76 -4.19
CA SER A 271 -6.38 -0.07 -5.19
C SER A 271 -5.61 1.06 -5.87
N LEU A 272 -4.99 1.94 -5.09
CA LEU A 272 -4.25 3.07 -5.64
C LEU A 272 -2.94 2.63 -6.32
N LEU A 273 -2.31 1.56 -5.84
CA LEU A 273 -1.17 0.96 -6.53
C LEU A 273 -1.60 0.39 -7.88
N SER A 274 -2.70 -0.36 -7.93
CA SER A 274 -3.29 -0.89 -9.17
C SER A 274 -3.62 0.23 -10.17
N ALA A 275 -4.24 1.31 -9.70
CA ALA A 275 -4.57 2.47 -10.51
C ALA A 275 -3.29 3.20 -11.02
N THR A 276 -2.26 3.32 -10.17
CA THR A 276 -0.97 3.93 -10.55
C THR A 276 -0.22 3.10 -11.61
N VAL A 277 -0.22 1.77 -11.47
CA VAL A 277 0.36 0.87 -12.47
C VAL A 277 -0.41 1.00 -13.81
N ALA A 278 -1.74 1.06 -13.76
CA ALA A 278 -2.57 1.29 -14.93
C ALA A 278 -2.26 2.63 -15.61
N ASP A 279 -2.11 3.70 -14.84
CA ASP A 279 -1.71 5.03 -15.35
C ASP A 279 -0.38 4.97 -16.10
N GLY A 280 0.61 4.26 -15.55
CA GLY A 280 1.93 4.10 -16.16
C GLY A 280 1.89 3.40 -17.52
N VAL A 281 0.93 2.50 -17.73
CA VAL A 281 0.78 1.76 -18.99
C VAL A 281 -0.11 2.48 -19.99
N THR A 282 -1.19 3.14 -19.52
CA THR A 282 -2.17 3.82 -20.39
C THR A 282 -1.82 5.26 -20.70
N GLY A 283 -0.93 5.90 -19.91
CA GLY A 283 -0.63 7.32 -19.99
C GLY A 283 -1.73 8.23 -19.40
N ASP A 284 -2.77 7.65 -18.82
CA ASP A 284 -3.85 8.39 -18.13
C ASP A 284 -3.45 8.75 -16.69
N LYS A 285 -4.33 9.52 -16.00
CA LYS A 285 -4.22 9.79 -14.57
C LYS A 285 -5.54 9.49 -13.88
N HIS A 286 -5.49 8.62 -12.88
CA HIS A 286 -6.64 8.35 -12.04
C HIS A 286 -6.89 9.47 -11.01
N ASP A 287 -8.12 9.54 -10.49
CA ASP A 287 -8.45 10.35 -9.32
C ASP A 287 -8.46 9.47 -8.07
N SER A 288 -7.42 9.61 -7.24
CA SER A 288 -7.23 8.76 -6.04
C SER A 288 -8.37 8.90 -5.04
N ASN A 289 -8.97 10.09 -4.88
CA ASN A 289 -10.04 10.29 -3.88
C ASN A 289 -11.36 9.69 -4.37
N THR A 290 -11.69 9.89 -5.65
CA THR A 290 -12.84 9.24 -6.28
C THR A 290 -12.71 7.73 -6.23
N GLU A 291 -11.51 7.20 -6.45
CA GLU A 291 -11.22 5.77 -6.39
C GLU A 291 -11.46 5.21 -4.99
N LEU A 292 -10.97 5.88 -3.94
CA LEU A 292 -11.20 5.45 -2.56
C LEU A 292 -12.68 5.46 -2.16
N ILE A 293 -13.46 6.45 -2.62
CA ILE A 293 -14.91 6.49 -2.40
C ILE A 293 -15.58 5.30 -3.07
N ALA A 294 -15.18 4.96 -4.30
CA ALA A 294 -15.72 3.81 -5.01
C ALA A 294 -15.38 2.48 -4.31
N GLN A 295 -14.14 2.31 -3.88
CA GLN A 295 -13.68 1.16 -3.12
C GLN A 295 -14.44 1.02 -1.80
N GLY A 296 -14.63 2.12 -1.09
CA GLY A 296 -15.40 2.15 0.15
C GLY A 296 -16.87 1.79 -0.08
N THR A 297 -17.48 2.34 -1.13
CA THR A 297 -18.87 2.01 -1.51
C THR A 297 -19.01 0.53 -1.88
N ALA A 298 -18.04 -0.02 -2.59
CA ALA A 298 -18.00 -1.44 -2.91
C ALA A 298 -17.93 -2.30 -1.64
N ASN A 299 -17.07 -1.94 -0.69
CA ASN A 299 -16.93 -2.66 0.58
C ASN A 299 -18.09 -2.44 1.57
N LEU A 300 -18.94 -1.43 1.36
CA LEU A 300 -20.22 -1.30 2.06
C LEU A 300 -21.31 -2.21 1.49
N ILE A 301 -21.34 -2.39 0.18
CA ILE A 301 -22.44 -3.10 -0.48
C ILE A 301 -22.14 -4.60 -0.59
N THR A 302 -20.92 -4.97 -0.95
CA THR A 302 -20.51 -6.36 -1.20
C THR A 302 -20.81 -7.32 -0.03
N PRO A 303 -20.51 -7.00 1.25
CA PRO A 303 -20.78 -7.91 2.35
C PRO A 303 -22.28 -8.10 2.63
N LEU A 304 -23.14 -7.14 2.25
CA LEU A 304 -24.59 -7.30 2.36
C LEU A 304 -25.14 -8.43 1.49
N PHE A 305 -24.43 -8.78 0.42
CA PHE A 305 -24.74 -9.91 -0.47
C PHE A 305 -23.89 -11.15 -0.17
N GLY A 306 -23.27 -11.20 0.99
CA GLY A 306 -22.42 -12.34 1.42
C GLY A 306 -21.03 -12.35 0.79
N GLY A 307 -20.61 -11.28 0.11
CA GLY A 307 -19.24 -11.17 -0.42
C GLY A 307 -18.20 -10.84 0.65
N ILE A 308 -16.94 -10.95 0.27
CA ILE A 308 -15.76 -10.67 1.11
C ILE A 308 -15.13 -9.32 0.76
N PRO A 309 -14.20 -8.77 1.57
CA PRO A 309 -13.49 -7.53 1.25
C PRO A 309 -12.90 -7.52 -0.16
N ALA A 310 -13.02 -6.38 -0.83
CA ALA A 310 -12.59 -6.20 -2.21
C ALA A 310 -11.72 -4.96 -2.38
N THR A 311 -10.89 -5.00 -3.42
CA THR A 311 -10.07 -3.87 -3.84
C THR A 311 -9.80 -3.91 -5.35
N GLY A 312 -9.13 -2.90 -5.89
CA GLY A 312 -8.61 -2.91 -7.26
C GLY A 312 -7.53 -3.98 -7.42
N ALA A 313 -7.66 -4.83 -8.43
CA ALA A 313 -6.77 -5.96 -8.66
C ALA A 313 -5.79 -5.68 -9.81
N ILE A 314 -4.49 -5.56 -9.52
CA ILE A 314 -3.44 -5.27 -10.52
C ILE A 314 -3.50 -6.27 -11.69
N ALA A 315 -3.51 -7.57 -11.40
CA ALA A 315 -3.48 -8.61 -12.42
C ALA A 315 -4.70 -8.56 -13.38
N ARG A 316 -5.91 -8.32 -12.83
CA ARG A 316 -7.14 -8.18 -13.63
C ARG A 316 -7.14 -6.88 -14.42
N THR A 317 -6.68 -5.79 -13.82
CA THR A 317 -6.55 -4.48 -14.48
C THR A 317 -5.56 -4.55 -15.64
N MET A 318 -4.42 -5.20 -15.46
CA MET A 318 -3.46 -5.42 -16.55
C MET A 318 -4.01 -6.36 -17.63
N THR A 319 -4.77 -7.38 -17.25
CA THR A 319 -5.48 -8.24 -18.22
C THR A 319 -6.48 -7.44 -19.03
N ASN A 320 -7.23 -6.53 -18.40
CA ASN A 320 -8.16 -5.62 -19.09
C ASN A 320 -7.42 -4.75 -20.13
N ILE A 321 -6.36 -4.07 -19.71
CA ILE A 321 -5.55 -3.19 -20.58
C ILE A 321 -4.95 -3.99 -21.75
N ASN A 322 -4.33 -5.14 -21.47
CA ASN A 322 -3.67 -5.97 -22.48
C ASN A 322 -4.64 -6.57 -23.53
N ASN A 323 -5.92 -6.67 -23.19
CA ASN A 323 -6.97 -7.11 -24.11
C ASN A 323 -7.78 -5.96 -24.71
N GLY A 324 -7.32 -4.71 -24.55
CA GLY A 324 -7.86 -3.54 -25.22
C GLY A 324 -8.97 -2.80 -24.45
N GLY A 325 -9.18 -3.09 -23.17
CA GLY A 325 -10.10 -2.33 -22.33
C GLY A 325 -9.66 -0.88 -22.16
N LYS A 326 -10.56 0.05 -22.48
CA LYS A 326 -10.26 1.50 -22.50
C LYS A 326 -11.11 2.30 -21.54
N THR A 327 -12.25 1.77 -21.13
CA THR A 327 -13.19 2.50 -20.28
C THR A 327 -13.77 1.61 -19.17
N PRO A 328 -14.41 2.19 -18.15
CA PRO A 328 -15.05 1.42 -17.08
C PRO A 328 -16.13 0.45 -17.55
N VAL A 329 -16.63 0.60 -18.79
CA VAL A 329 -17.60 -0.32 -19.39
C VAL A 329 -17.07 -1.75 -19.45
N ALA A 330 -15.76 -1.93 -19.70
CA ALA A 330 -15.14 -3.26 -19.69
C ALA A 330 -15.30 -3.95 -18.33
N GLY A 331 -15.14 -3.21 -17.21
CA GLY A 331 -15.36 -3.75 -15.87
C GLY A 331 -16.82 -4.04 -15.53
N ILE A 332 -17.75 -3.25 -16.07
CA ILE A 332 -19.19 -3.55 -15.96
C ILE A 332 -19.53 -4.85 -16.71
N ILE A 333 -18.99 -5.01 -17.92
CA ILE A 333 -19.16 -6.25 -18.71
C ILE A 333 -18.54 -7.45 -17.99
N HIS A 334 -17.35 -7.30 -17.42
CA HIS A 334 -16.72 -8.33 -16.57
C HIS A 334 -17.65 -8.81 -15.45
N ALA A 335 -18.28 -7.88 -14.74
CA ALA A 335 -19.22 -8.21 -13.66
C ALA A 335 -20.46 -8.95 -14.18
N ILE A 336 -21.01 -8.52 -15.31
CA ILE A 336 -22.16 -9.19 -15.97
C ILE A 336 -21.77 -10.61 -16.41
N VAL A 337 -20.60 -10.79 -17.01
CA VAL A 337 -20.12 -12.11 -17.44
C VAL A 337 -19.98 -13.05 -16.24
N LEU A 338 -19.40 -12.59 -15.13
CA LEU A 338 -19.29 -13.38 -13.90
C LEU A 338 -20.67 -13.72 -13.31
N LEU A 339 -21.63 -12.79 -13.36
CA LEU A 339 -23.01 -13.06 -12.94
C LEU A 339 -23.65 -14.15 -13.79
N LEU A 340 -23.50 -14.11 -15.11
CA LEU A 340 -23.99 -15.15 -16.00
C LEU A 340 -23.32 -16.50 -15.71
N ILE A 341 -22.01 -16.51 -15.43
CA ILE A 341 -21.30 -17.73 -15.06
C ILE A 341 -21.82 -18.27 -13.72
N LEU A 342 -22.05 -17.42 -12.72
CA LEU A 342 -22.61 -17.82 -11.42
C LEU A 342 -23.98 -18.49 -11.59
N LEU A 343 -24.85 -17.90 -12.41
CA LEU A 343 -26.23 -18.40 -12.57
C LEU A 343 -26.31 -19.69 -13.41
N PHE A 344 -25.48 -19.83 -14.44
CA PHE A 344 -25.64 -20.91 -15.42
C PHE A 344 -24.51 -21.95 -15.39
N LEU A 345 -23.29 -21.58 -15.05
CA LEU A 345 -22.12 -22.47 -15.13
C LEU A 345 -21.56 -22.90 -13.77
N MET A 346 -22.09 -22.33 -12.68
CA MET A 346 -21.60 -22.67 -11.32
C MET A 346 -21.69 -24.16 -10.98
N PRO A 347 -22.71 -24.92 -11.41
CA PRO A 347 -22.75 -26.37 -11.18
C PRO A 347 -21.56 -27.13 -11.75
N LEU A 348 -20.89 -26.59 -12.80
CA LEU A 348 -19.67 -27.20 -13.33
C LEU A 348 -18.45 -27.01 -12.42
N ALA A 349 -18.47 -26.01 -11.58
CA ALA A 349 -17.38 -25.75 -10.64
C ALA A 349 -17.20 -26.85 -9.58
N GLN A 350 -18.26 -27.62 -9.30
CA GLN A 350 -18.19 -28.76 -8.37
C GLN A 350 -17.13 -29.83 -8.75
N TYR A 351 -16.84 -29.95 -10.04
CA TYR A 351 -15.87 -30.93 -10.56
C TYR A 351 -14.42 -30.46 -10.47
N ILE A 352 -14.15 -29.19 -10.17
CA ILE A 352 -12.80 -28.64 -10.10
C ILE A 352 -12.05 -29.26 -8.90
N PRO A 353 -10.87 -29.88 -9.12
CA PRO A 353 -10.09 -30.46 -8.03
C PRO A 353 -9.50 -29.38 -7.11
N MET A 354 -9.54 -29.58 -5.81
CA MET A 354 -8.93 -28.67 -4.83
C MET A 354 -7.42 -28.53 -5.05
N ALA A 355 -6.75 -29.61 -5.38
CA ALA A 355 -5.33 -29.61 -5.72
C ALA A 355 -4.99 -28.74 -6.96
N CYS A 356 -5.91 -28.61 -7.93
CA CYS A 356 -5.73 -27.72 -9.07
C CYS A 356 -5.79 -26.24 -8.62
N LEU A 357 -6.75 -25.89 -7.77
CA LEU A 357 -6.85 -24.53 -7.21
C LEU A 357 -5.64 -24.17 -6.36
N ALA A 358 -5.12 -25.14 -5.59
CA ALA A 358 -3.88 -24.98 -4.84
C ALA A 358 -2.70 -24.67 -5.79
N GLY A 359 -2.59 -25.37 -6.90
CA GLY A 359 -1.59 -25.07 -7.95
C GLY A 359 -1.73 -23.65 -8.52
N VAL A 360 -2.96 -23.18 -8.76
CA VAL A 360 -3.23 -21.80 -9.16
C VAL A 360 -2.74 -20.80 -8.12
N LEU A 361 -3.06 -21.03 -6.83
CA LEU A 361 -2.67 -20.15 -5.74
C LEU A 361 -1.15 -20.15 -5.46
N VAL A 362 -0.45 -21.24 -5.74
CA VAL A 362 1.03 -21.29 -5.70
C VAL A 362 1.63 -20.33 -6.74
N ILE A 363 1.10 -20.31 -7.95
CA ILE A 363 1.55 -19.36 -8.97
C ILE A 363 1.20 -17.91 -8.61
N VAL A 364 0.02 -17.69 -8.03
CA VAL A 364 -0.36 -16.36 -7.50
C VAL A 364 0.62 -15.91 -6.41
N SER A 365 0.91 -16.78 -5.44
CA SER A 365 1.89 -16.55 -4.38
C SER A 365 3.27 -16.21 -4.95
N TYR A 366 3.76 -17.00 -5.90
CA TYR A 366 5.03 -16.72 -6.58
C TYR A 366 5.06 -15.34 -7.24
N ASN A 367 3.99 -14.96 -7.96
CA ASN A 367 3.90 -13.67 -8.60
C ASN A 367 3.81 -12.52 -7.59
N MET A 368 3.06 -12.70 -6.49
CA MET A 368 2.94 -11.70 -5.43
C MET A 368 4.23 -11.53 -4.61
N SER A 369 5.08 -12.55 -4.56
CA SER A 369 6.32 -12.48 -3.77
C SER A 369 7.29 -11.41 -4.25
N GLU A 370 7.17 -10.98 -5.52
CA GLU A 370 8.10 -10.03 -6.16
C GLU A 370 9.57 -10.29 -5.79
N TRP A 371 9.96 -11.56 -5.67
CA TRP A 371 11.24 -11.98 -5.13
C TRP A 371 12.45 -11.28 -5.76
N ARG A 372 12.33 -10.87 -7.04
CA ARG A 372 13.38 -10.10 -7.75
C ARG A 372 13.51 -8.69 -7.18
N THR A 373 12.38 -8.03 -6.95
CA THR A 373 12.32 -6.71 -6.31
C THR A 373 12.80 -6.79 -4.87
N PHE A 374 12.36 -7.81 -4.13
CA PHE A 374 12.81 -8.06 -2.76
C PHE A 374 14.34 -8.20 -2.70
N LYS A 375 14.92 -9.05 -3.56
CA LYS A 375 16.37 -9.23 -3.67
C LYS A 375 17.11 -7.95 -4.08
N ALA A 376 16.53 -7.13 -4.95
CA ALA A 376 17.10 -5.85 -5.35
C ALA A 376 17.13 -4.86 -4.17
N LEU A 377 16.06 -4.79 -3.39
CA LEU A 377 15.96 -3.93 -2.21
C LEU A 377 16.95 -4.28 -1.09
N LEU A 378 17.39 -5.54 -0.98
CA LEU A 378 18.44 -5.94 -0.01
C LEU A 378 19.79 -5.25 -0.26
N LYS A 379 19.99 -4.63 -1.43
CA LYS A 379 21.19 -3.86 -1.76
C LYS A 379 21.05 -2.36 -1.46
N ASN A 380 19.89 -1.93 -1.05
CA ASN A 380 19.57 -0.53 -0.74
C ASN A 380 20.16 -0.11 0.62
N PRO A 381 20.04 1.18 1.03
CA PRO A 381 20.50 1.64 2.33
C PRO A 381 19.96 0.77 3.48
N LYS A 382 20.79 0.58 4.51
CA LYS A 382 20.49 -0.31 5.64
C LYS A 382 19.14 -0.01 6.32
N SER A 383 18.74 1.27 6.36
CA SER A 383 17.42 1.68 6.87
C SER A 383 16.26 1.02 6.12
N ASP A 384 16.31 1.04 4.79
CA ASP A 384 15.28 0.52 3.92
C ASP A 384 15.23 -1.01 3.99
N VAL A 385 16.43 -1.66 4.06
CA VAL A 385 16.55 -3.11 4.28
C VAL A 385 15.97 -3.52 5.62
N THR A 386 16.21 -2.76 6.68
CA THR A 386 15.66 -3.04 8.02
C THR A 386 14.13 -3.00 7.99
N VAL A 387 13.54 -1.96 7.39
CA VAL A 387 12.08 -1.84 7.23
C VAL A 387 11.52 -3.01 6.43
N LEU A 388 12.15 -3.34 5.29
CA LEU A 388 11.76 -4.47 4.44
C LEU A 388 11.70 -5.78 5.22
N LEU A 389 12.79 -6.13 5.91
CA LEU A 389 12.90 -7.40 6.64
C LEU A 389 11.96 -7.46 7.84
N ILE A 390 11.86 -6.38 8.62
CA ILE A 390 10.95 -6.35 9.78
C ILE A 390 9.51 -6.52 9.30
N THR A 391 9.08 -5.77 8.28
CA THR A 391 7.72 -5.90 7.74
C THR A 391 7.47 -7.30 7.20
N PHE A 392 8.43 -7.88 6.48
CA PHE A 392 8.33 -9.24 5.94
C PHE A 392 8.14 -10.29 7.04
N PHE A 393 9.02 -10.31 8.05
CA PHE A 393 8.93 -11.30 9.13
C PHE A 393 7.71 -11.10 10.03
N LEU A 394 7.35 -9.85 10.33
CA LEU A 394 6.13 -9.58 11.10
C LEU A 394 4.87 -10.03 10.36
N THR A 395 4.83 -9.87 9.03
CA THR A 395 3.70 -10.34 8.21
C THR A 395 3.54 -11.87 8.26
N ILE A 396 4.65 -12.61 8.35
CA ILE A 396 4.63 -14.08 8.39
C ILE A 396 4.30 -14.62 9.77
N ILE A 397 4.94 -14.04 10.82
CA ILE A 397 4.94 -14.63 12.17
C ILE A 397 3.77 -14.12 13.01
N PHE A 398 3.44 -12.86 12.86
CA PHE A 398 2.38 -12.19 13.62
C PHE A 398 1.18 -11.88 12.75
N ASP A 399 0.28 -11.09 13.32
CA ASP A 399 -0.86 -10.57 12.57
C ASP A 399 -0.41 -9.47 11.59
N LEU A 400 -1.08 -9.44 10.44
CA LEU A 400 -0.86 -8.49 9.36
C LEU A 400 -1.05 -7.04 9.83
N THR A 401 -1.98 -6.81 10.76
CA THR A 401 -2.24 -5.49 11.37
C THR A 401 -0.98 -4.98 12.06
N ILE A 402 -0.36 -5.81 12.88
CA ILE A 402 0.87 -5.50 13.61
C ILE A 402 2.01 -5.20 12.63
N ALA A 403 2.11 -5.95 11.54
CA ALA A 403 3.18 -5.76 10.55
C ALA A 403 3.11 -4.38 9.88
N ILE A 404 1.91 -3.91 9.52
CA ILE A 404 1.70 -2.59 8.91
C ILE A 404 1.97 -1.47 9.94
N GLU A 405 1.40 -1.59 11.14
CA GLU A 405 1.54 -0.58 12.19
C GLU A 405 3.00 -0.39 12.60
N VAL A 406 3.67 -1.49 12.94
CA VAL A 406 5.09 -1.47 13.36
C VAL A 406 5.99 -1.07 12.19
N GLY A 407 5.74 -1.58 10.98
CA GLY A 407 6.50 -1.22 9.78
C GLY A 407 6.43 0.28 9.50
N LEU A 408 5.24 0.88 9.60
CA LEU A 408 5.05 2.31 9.38
C LEU A 408 5.75 3.15 10.47
N VAL A 409 5.61 2.76 11.73
CA VAL A 409 6.28 3.46 12.85
C VAL A 409 7.81 3.43 12.68
N ILE A 410 8.38 2.26 12.39
CA ILE A 410 9.83 2.11 12.16
C ILE A 410 10.27 2.94 10.95
N ALA A 411 9.51 2.90 9.85
CA ALA A 411 9.83 3.69 8.66
C ALA A 411 9.82 5.20 8.95
N CYS A 412 8.85 5.69 9.72
CA CYS A 412 8.81 7.09 10.16
C CYS A 412 10.03 7.46 11.02
N ILE A 413 10.40 6.61 11.98
CA ILE A 413 11.58 6.84 12.85
C ILE A 413 12.86 6.87 12.01
N LEU A 414 13.06 5.91 11.13
CA LEU A 414 14.25 5.84 10.28
C LEU A 414 14.31 6.97 9.25
N PHE A 415 13.15 7.40 8.73
CA PHE A 415 13.06 8.58 7.87
C PHE A 415 13.45 9.86 8.63
N MET A 416 12.92 10.06 9.84
CA MET A 416 13.30 11.20 10.69
C MET A 416 14.81 11.20 10.97
N ARG A 417 15.37 10.04 11.34
CA ARG A 417 16.82 9.90 11.54
C ARG A 417 17.61 10.29 10.29
N ARG A 418 17.20 9.82 9.11
CA ARG A 418 17.86 10.15 7.84
C ARG A 418 17.80 11.65 7.54
N VAL A 419 16.66 12.30 7.80
CA VAL A 419 16.54 13.76 7.66
C VAL A 419 17.49 14.49 8.63
N MET A 420 17.64 14.00 9.86
CA MET A 420 18.59 14.56 10.83
C MET A 420 20.04 14.40 10.37
N GLU A 421 20.40 13.23 9.83
CA GLU A 421 21.75 12.95 9.33
C GLU A 421 22.12 13.79 8.10
N THR A 422 21.14 14.21 7.28
CA THR A 422 21.36 15.04 6.09
C THR A 422 21.42 16.54 6.38
N THR A 423 21.03 16.97 7.59
CA THR A 423 21.14 18.37 7.97
C THR A 423 22.52 18.65 8.57
N GLU A 424 23.25 19.55 7.95
CA GLU A 424 24.58 19.96 8.36
C GLU A 424 24.56 21.37 8.92
N ILE A 425 25.37 21.59 9.95
CA ILE A 425 25.66 22.89 10.52
C ILE A 425 27.14 23.13 10.32
N SER A 426 27.47 24.07 9.46
CA SER A 426 28.85 24.46 9.17
C SER A 426 29.18 25.78 9.83
N VAL A 427 30.43 25.88 10.33
CA VAL A 427 30.97 27.13 10.88
C VAL A 427 31.98 27.67 9.88
N ILE A 428 31.75 28.89 9.42
CA ILE A 428 32.60 29.59 8.48
C ILE A 428 33.42 30.59 9.28
N LYS A 429 34.76 30.42 9.35
CA LYS A 429 35.62 31.25 10.21
C LYS A 429 36.32 32.39 9.49
N ASP A 430 36.79 32.16 8.27
CA ASP A 430 37.70 33.10 7.63
C ASP A 430 37.13 33.75 6.36
N GLU A 431 36.55 32.99 5.47
CA GLU A 431 36.08 33.45 4.16
C GLU A 431 34.84 32.71 3.68
N ILE A 432 33.96 33.42 2.99
CA ILE A 432 32.73 32.84 2.40
C ILE A 432 32.98 32.70 0.89
N ASP A 433 32.86 31.45 0.36
CA ASP A 433 33.03 31.15 -1.05
C ASP A 433 31.93 31.81 -1.88
N PRO A 434 32.30 32.72 -2.83
CA PRO A 434 31.34 33.35 -3.71
C PRO A 434 30.73 32.41 -4.76
N ASN A 435 31.39 31.27 -5.07
CA ASN A 435 30.92 30.30 -6.06
C ASN A 435 29.87 29.33 -5.54
N ASP A 436 29.40 29.50 -4.31
CA ASP A 436 28.27 28.73 -3.81
C ASP A 436 27.01 29.15 -4.60
N GLU A 437 26.70 28.42 -5.67
CA GLU A 437 25.77 28.68 -6.80
C GLU A 437 24.36 29.16 -6.43
N LEU A 438 24.02 29.20 -5.15
CA LEU A 438 22.68 29.52 -4.64
C LEU A 438 22.55 30.94 -4.08
N ASP A 439 23.61 31.74 -4.05
CA ASP A 439 23.54 33.11 -3.51
C ASP A 439 23.72 34.18 -4.61
N ILE A 440 22.62 34.54 -5.23
CA ILE A 440 22.55 35.58 -6.27
C ILE A 440 23.05 36.94 -5.76
N ALA A 441 23.22 37.12 -4.44
CA ALA A 441 23.66 38.37 -3.83
C ALA A 441 25.19 38.46 -3.64
N VAL A 442 25.93 37.39 -3.89
CA VAL A 442 27.39 37.39 -3.81
C VAL A 442 27.94 37.71 -5.19
N CYS A 443 28.10 38.99 -5.47
CA CYS A 443 28.86 39.46 -6.63
C CYS A 443 30.36 39.27 -6.33
N GLU A 444 31.01 38.40 -7.06
CA GLU A 444 32.42 38.32 -7.44
C GLU A 444 33.55 38.64 -6.41
N GLU A 445 33.27 39.01 -5.17
CA GLU A 445 34.27 39.28 -4.15
C GLU A 445 34.16 38.33 -2.97
N HIS A 446 35.30 37.73 -2.60
CA HIS A 446 35.45 36.94 -1.37
C HIS A 446 35.04 37.79 -0.15
N LEU A 447 34.03 37.34 0.59
CA LEU A 447 33.53 38.05 1.76
C LEU A 447 34.37 37.68 2.97
N ILE A 448 35.22 38.63 3.43
CA ILE A 448 36.03 38.45 4.61
C ILE A 448 35.19 38.61 5.88
N ILE A 449 35.25 37.66 6.79
CA ILE A 449 34.55 37.72 8.07
C ILE A 449 35.37 38.57 9.03
N PRO A 450 34.80 39.65 9.61
CA PRO A 450 35.53 40.51 10.57
C PRO A 450 35.94 39.75 11.84
N ALA A 451 37.07 40.13 12.42
CA ALA A 451 37.51 39.57 13.70
C ALA A 451 36.43 39.77 14.79
N GLY A 452 36.11 38.70 15.53
CA GLY A 452 35.05 38.71 16.53
C GLY A 452 33.64 38.44 15.98
N VAL A 453 33.51 38.03 14.72
CA VAL A 453 32.28 37.52 14.12
C VAL A 453 32.42 36.03 13.81
N GLU A 454 31.41 35.26 14.13
CA GLU A 454 31.25 33.86 13.69
C GLU A 454 30.03 33.72 12.79
N VAL A 455 30.15 32.95 11.71
CA VAL A 455 29.06 32.69 10.79
C VAL A 455 28.73 31.19 10.85
N TYR A 456 27.47 30.90 11.18
CA TYR A 456 26.91 29.55 11.19
C TYR A 456 25.95 29.39 10.02
N GLU A 457 26.17 28.44 9.16
CA GLU A 457 25.22 28.09 8.10
C GLU A 457 24.47 26.82 8.47
N ILE A 458 23.14 26.89 8.44
CA ILE A 458 22.25 25.74 8.64
C ILE A 458 21.79 25.26 7.26
N ASN A 459 22.22 24.05 6.89
CA ASN A 459 21.87 23.42 5.63
C ASN A 459 20.86 22.28 5.87
N GLY A 460 19.58 22.57 5.69
CA GLY A 460 18.48 21.65 5.90
C GLY A 460 17.39 22.19 6.85
N PRO A 461 16.36 21.39 7.13
CA PRO A 461 15.25 21.81 8.00
C PRO A 461 15.71 21.99 9.46
N TYR A 462 15.24 23.05 10.11
CA TYR A 462 15.57 23.33 11.51
C TYR A 462 14.40 22.94 12.43
N PHE A 463 14.48 21.75 13.02
CA PHE A 463 13.42 21.13 13.79
C PHE A 463 13.98 20.35 15.01
N PHE A 464 13.12 19.71 15.78
CA PHE A 464 13.48 19.06 17.06
C PHE A 464 14.71 18.14 16.99
N GLY A 465 14.96 17.44 15.87
CA GLY A 465 16.09 16.54 15.73
C GLY A 465 17.46 17.22 15.53
N ILE A 466 17.51 18.50 15.19
CA ILE A 466 18.74 19.24 14.83
C ILE A 466 19.09 20.32 15.83
N ALA A 467 18.09 20.82 16.54
CA ALA A 467 18.24 21.95 17.43
C ALA A 467 19.32 21.69 18.52
N THR A 468 19.41 20.47 19.05
CA THR A 468 20.43 20.06 20.02
C THR A 468 21.82 20.00 19.39
N LYS A 469 21.95 19.53 18.14
CA LYS A 469 23.24 19.48 17.41
C LYS A 469 23.83 20.87 17.20
N PHE A 470 22.97 21.89 17.01
CA PHE A 470 23.42 23.26 16.86
C PHE A 470 24.03 23.80 18.17
N GLU A 471 23.41 23.54 19.32
CA GLU A 471 23.94 23.91 20.64
C GLU A 471 25.28 23.21 20.93
N GLU A 472 25.39 21.92 20.62
CA GLU A 472 26.64 21.14 20.75
C GLU A 472 27.77 21.71 19.89
N THR A 473 27.47 22.07 18.62
CA THR A 473 28.46 22.66 17.71
C THR A 473 29.00 24.00 18.24
N MET A 474 28.13 24.83 18.80
CA MET A 474 28.55 26.10 19.40
C MET A 474 29.34 25.93 20.67
N ALA A 475 28.99 24.95 21.51
CA ALA A 475 29.70 24.70 22.76
C ALA A 475 31.15 24.22 22.55
N GLN A 476 31.47 23.60 21.42
CA GLN A 476 32.78 23.06 21.10
C GLN A 476 33.77 24.14 20.64
N LEU A 477 33.34 25.32 20.24
CA LEU A 477 34.18 26.33 19.59
C LEU A 477 35.00 27.19 20.56
N GLY A 478 34.73 27.18 21.86
CA GLY A 478 35.54 27.81 22.89
C GLY A 478 35.77 29.34 22.84
N ASP A 479 35.68 29.94 21.68
CA ASP A 479 35.83 31.38 21.45
C ASP A 479 34.52 32.13 21.75
N ARG A 480 34.64 33.35 22.30
CA ARG A 480 33.48 34.20 22.57
C ARG A 480 33.41 35.34 21.52
N PRO A 481 32.71 35.16 20.43
CA PRO A 481 32.55 36.23 19.44
C PRO A 481 31.69 37.38 20.00
N LYS A 482 31.82 38.57 19.43
CA LYS A 482 30.91 39.68 19.72
C LYS A 482 29.58 39.53 18.98
N VAL A 483 29.63 38.94 17.78
CA VAL A 483 28.46 38.75 16.91
C VAL A 483 28.43 37.34 16.34
N ARG A 484 27.25 36.69 16.39
CA ARG A 484 26.96 35.42 15.73
C ARG A 484 25.96 35.64 14.60
N ILE A 485 26.36 35.37 13.38
CA ILE A 485 25.47 35.39 12.21
C ILE A 485 24.96 33.97 11.96
N ILE A 486 23.64 33.78 11.98
CA ILE A 486 23.00 32.50 11.65
C ILE A 486 22.42 32.63 10.25
N ARG A 487 23.02 31.94 9.29
CA ARG A 487 22.63 31.91 7.88
C ARG A 487 21.59 30.86 7.66
N MET A 488 20.35 31.27 7.29
CA MET A 488 19.17 30.40 7.20
C MET A 488 18.64 30.24 5.76
N ARG A 489 19.39 30.64 4.74
CA ARG A 489 18.93 30.59 3.33
C ARG A 489 18.56 29.18 2.87
N LYS A 490 19.27 28.15 3.36
CA LYS A 490 19.06 26.73 3.06
C LYS A 490 18.07 26.03 4.04
N VAL A 491 17.41 26.79 4.93
CA VAL A 491 16.42 26.25 5.88
C VAL A 491 15.02 26.28 5.26
N PRO A 492 14.45 25.15 4.81
CA PRO A 492 13.15 25.12 4.13
C PRO A 492 11.97 25.33 5.08
N PHE A 493 12.09 24.96 6.34
CA PHE A 493 11.09 25.19 7.39
C PHE A 493 11.72 25.12 8.79
N ILE A 494 11.00 25.71 9.76
CA ILE A 494 11.29 25.66 11.19
C ILE A 494 10.04 25.23 11.93
N ASP A 495 10.18 24.38 12.95
CA ASP A 495 9.10 23.97 13.83
C ASP A 495 9.11 24.70 15.19
N SER A 496 8.16 24.40 16.06
CA SER A 496 8.06 25.01 17.38
C SER A 496 9.28 24.74 18.27
N THR A 497 9.92 23.57 18.12
CA THR A 497 11.13 23.23 18.88
C THR A 497 12.34 24.01 18.36
N GLY A 498 12.46 24.14 17.04
CA GLY A 498 13.49 24.99 16.44
C GLY A 498 13.36 26.46 16.87
N ILE A 499 12.14 27.00 16.92
CA ILE A 499 11.90 28.36 17.42
C ILE A 499 12.28 28.48 18.90
N HIS A 500 11.90 27.49 19.73
CA HIS A 500 12.24 27.48 21.16
C HIS A 500 13.77 27.50 21.37
N ASN A 501 14.50 26.68 20.62
CA ASN A 501 15.96 26.61 20.73
C ASN A 501 16.64 27.87 20.19
N LEU A 502 16.17 28.48 19.09
CA LEU A 502 16.63 29.80 18.66
C LEU A 502 16.38 30.87 19.73
N THR A 503 15.23 30.82 20.37
CA THR A 503 14.87 31.74 21.45
C THR A 503 15.79 31.56 22.65
N SER A 504 16.06 30.31 23.04
CA SER A 504 16.98 29.98 24.14
C SER A 504 18.42 30.42 23.82
N LEU A 505 18.85 30.18 22.60
CA LEU A 505 20.13 30.64 22.08
C LEU A 505 20.28 32.16 22.16
N CYS A 506 19.27 32.91 21.70
CA CYS A 506 19.27 34.37 21.78
C CYS A 506 19.39 34.86 23.23
N LYS A 507 18.63 34.26 24.14
CA LYS A 507 18.68 34.62 25.58
C LYS A 507 20.05 34.31 26.22
N MET A 508 20.64 33.15 25.87
CA MET A 508 21.99 32.78 26.36
C MET A 508 23.04 33.75 25.79
N SER A 509 23.03 33.99 24.48
CA SER A 509 23.95 34.90 23.82
C SER A 509 23.86 36.33 24.37
N GLN A 510 22.64 36.83 24.66
CA GLN A 510 22.45 38.13 25.30
C GLN A 510 23.09 38.20 26.71
N LYS A 511 22.99 37.14 27.53
CA LYS A 511 23.67 37.07 28.83
C LYS A 511 25.20 37.12 28.69
N GLU A 512 25.74 36.57 27.62
CA GLU A 512 27.17 36.58 27.31
C GLU A 512 27.61 37.82 26.53
N LYS A 513 26.72 38.78 26.32
CA LYS A 513 26.93 40.01 25.51
C LYS A 513 27.28 39.71 24.04
N ILE A 514 26.77 38.64 23.50
CA ILE A 514 26.91 38.26 22.10
C ILE A 514 25.62 38.63 21.36
N THR A 515 25.74 39.37 20.29
CA THR A 515 24.58 39.72 19.45
C THR A 515 24.36 38.68 18.37
N ILE A 516 23.11 38.20 18.23
CA ILE A 516 22.72 37.31 17.13
C ILE A 516 22.14 38.11 15.97
N VAL A 517 22.55 37.78 14.76
CA VAL A 517 22.04 38.32 13.50
C VAL A 517 21.55 37.17 12.63
N LEU A 518 20.33 37.23 12.09
CA LEU A 518 19.84 36.28 11.11
C LEU A 518 20.09 36.76 9.69
N SER A 519 20.52 35.86 8.81
CA SER A 519 20.81 36.16 7.42
C SER A 519 20.06 35.22 6.47
N GLY A 520 19.43 35.77 5.43
CA GLY A 520 18.87 35.02 4.33
C GLY A 520 17.64 34.18 4.71
N VAL A 521 16.79 34.64 5.61
CA VAL A 521 15.58 33.92 6.03
C VAL A 521 14.57 33.90 4.89
N ASN A 522 14.17 32.70 4.43
CA ASN A 522 13.16 32.58 3.38
C ASN A 522 11.76 32.99 3.86
N GLU A 523 10.85 33.29 2.93
CA GLU A 523 9.51 33.83 3.22
C GLU A 523 8.67 32.94 4.15
N LYS A 524 8.79 31.61 4.04
CA LYS A 524 8.08 30.64 4.89
C LYS A 524 8.55 30.70 6.33
N VAL A 525 9.85 30.65 6.54
CA VAL A 525 10.49 30.71 7.87
C VAL A 525 10.27 32.11 8.47
N HIS A 526 10.38 33.17 7.66
CA HIS A 526 10.11 34.55 8.07
C HIS A 526 8.71 34.69 8.68
N LYS A 527 7.66 34.26 7.97
CA LYS A 527 6.28 34.30 8.47
C LYS A 527 6.10 33.49 9.78
N THR A 528 6.82 32.40 9.93
CA THR A 528 6.74 31.55 11.12
C THR A 528 7.41 32.21 12.33
N LEU A 529 8.60 32.77 12.14
CA LEU A 529 9.35 33.51 13.17
C LEU A 529 8.62 34.79 13.60
N GLU A 530 8.03 35.53 12.68
CA GLU A 530 7.25 36.73 12.95
C GLU A 530 6.01 36.40 13.81
N LYS A 531 5.23 35.38 13.41
CA LYS A 531 4.06 34.93 14.17
C LYS A 531 4.37 34.44 15.57
N SER A 532 5.57 33.92 15.79
CA SER A 532 6.02 33.43 17.11
C SER A 532 6.47 34.52 18.08
N GLY A 533 6.56 35.79 17.62
CA GLY A 533 7.11 36.88 18.39
C GLY A 533 8.64 36.88 18.53
N PHE A 534 9.33 35.97 17.82
CA PHE A 534 10.79 35.84 17.91
C PHE A 534 11.52 37.12 17.48
N TYR A 535 10.97 37.87 16.54
CA TYR A 535 11.54 39.12 16.05
C TYR A 535 11.52 40.27 17.06
N GLU A 536 10.63 40.21 18.03
CA GLU A 536 10.61 41.18 19.14
C GLU A 536 11.80 40.97 20.08
N LEU A 537 12.18 39.69 20.29
CA LEU A 537 13.35 39.33 21.10
C LEU A 537 14.66 39.65 20.40
N LEU A 538 14.76 39.38 19.09
CA LEU A 538 16.00 39.55 18.32
C LEU A 538 16.28 41.01 17.96
N GLY A 539 15.22 41.79 17.74
CA GLY A 539 15.28 43.14 17.16
C GLY A 539 15.26 43.12 15.62
N LYS A 540 14.34 43.87 15.03
CA LYS A 540 14.14 43.89 13.56
C LYS A 540 15.40 44.25 12.76
N GLN A 541 16.28 45.07 13.33
CA GLN A 541 17.55 45.48 12.70
C GLN A 541 18.57 44.32 12.57
N ASN A 542 18.37 43.22 13.30
CA ASN A 542 19.25 42.06 13.27
C ASN A 542 18.72 40.95 12.33
N ILE A 543 17.73 41.26 11.49
CA ILE A 543 17.17 40.33 10.49
C ILE A 543 17.57 40.85 9.12
N CYS A 544 18.55 40.23 8.49
CA CYS A 544 19.16 40.68 7.27
C CYS A 544 18.72 39.84 6.06
N PRO A 545 18.40 40.46 4.93
CA PRO A 545 17.95 39.74 3.74
C PRO A 545 19.03 38.85 3.11
N ASN A 546 20.32 39.18 3.30
CA ASN A 546 21.43 38.44 2.76
C ASN A 546 22.68 38.57 3.67
N ILE A 547 23.73 37.81 3.34
CA ILE A 547 24.95 37.77 4.15
C ILE A 547 25.73 39.10 4.12
N ASN A 548 25.71 39.86 3.03
CA ASN A 548 26.43 41.13 2.92
C ASN A 548 25.88 42.13 3.95
N VAL A 549 24.55 42.33 3.97
CA VAL A 549 23.88 43.19 4.95
C VAL A 549 24.10 42.70 6.38
N ALA A 550 24.17 41.38 6.59
CA ALA A 550 24.43 40.79 7.92
C ALA A 550 25.88 41.06 8.40
N LEU A 551 26.86 41.00 7.49
CA LEU A 551 28.26 41.34 7.79
C LEU A 551 28.43 42.84 8.05
N ASP A 552 27.77 43.68 7.32
CA ASP A 552 27.80 45.13 7.55
C ASP A 552 27.14 45.46 8.90
N ARG A 553 26.02 44.81 9.22
CA ARG A 553 25.40 44.94 10.53
C ARG A 553 26.33 44.46 11.65
N ALA A 554 27.07 43.36 11.45
CA ALA A 554 28.06 42.89 12.40
C ALA A 554 29.19 43.88 12.63
N LYS A 555 29.69 44.53 11.55
CA LYS A 555 30.71 45.62 11.65
C LYS A 555 30.20 46.81 12.48
N GLU A 556 28.95 47.23 12.28
CA GLU A 556 28.34 48.29 13.11
C GLU A 556 28.27 47.93 14.61
N ILE A 557 28.04 46.67 14.96
CA ILE A 557 27.94 46.22 16.34
C ILE A 557 29.33 46.13 17.00
N ILE A 558 30.38 45.81 16.23
CA ILE A 558 31.75 45.62 16.76
C ILE A 558 32.42 46.96 16.98
N ASN A 559 32.19 47.94 16.10
CA ASN A 559 32.70 49.33 16.22
C ASN A 559 31.91 50.08 17.29
#